data_141db239a54519a51f9a8f16f85136dc
#
_entry.id   141db239a54519a51f9a8f16f85136dc
#
_cell.length_a   1.000
_cell.length_b   1.000
_cell.length_c   1.000
_cell.angle_alpha   90.00
_cell.angle_beta   90.00
_cell.angle_gamma   90.00
#
_symmetry.space_group_name_H-M   'P 1'
#
loop_
_entity.id
_entity.type
_entity.pdbx_description
1 polymer ?
#
loop_
_entity_poly.entity_id
_entity_poly.type
_entity_poly.pdbx_seq_one_letter_code
_entity_poly.pdbx_strand_id
1 'polypeptide(L)'
;VASCAQYCDVLSFNMYTLKPQDGYDFAALGALDKPVLITEFNFGSTDRGPFWGGVTQLSREEDRGPAYANFLKQALSEPSIVGVHWFQYLDQPVTGRLLDGENGHFGLVGVTDLPYQGFVETVRKSNLQALEQLGKEAEKAAAAAGHEAEGGRKGEAGKGPGASHAGGHSGNGH
;
A
#
# COMPACT_ATOMS: atom_id res chain seq x y z
N VAL A 1 -1.16 -12.26 -13.59
CA VAL A 1 -0.58 -11.02 -13.07
C VAL A 1 0.42 -10.43 -14.07
N ALA A 2 1.50 -11.15 -14.45
CA ALA A 2 2.53 -10.64 -15.38
C ALA A 2 1.95 -10.13 -16.72
N SER A 3 0.94 -10.80 -17.27
CA SER A 3 0.26 -10.35 -18.50
C SER A 3 -0.47 -9.02 -18.30
N CYS A 4 -1.13 -8.82 -17.15
CA CYS A 4 -1.79 -7.55 -16.84
C CYS A 4 -0.77 -6.41 -16.66
N ALA A 5 0.39 -6.70 -16.05
CA ALA A 5 1.42 -5.70 -15.84
C ALA A 5 1.99 -5.09 -17.13
N GLN A 6 1.84 -5.78 -18.27
CA GLN A 6 2.26 -5.26 -19.58
C GLN A 6 1.32 -4.16 -20.11
N TYR A 7 0.06 -4.16 -19.69
CA TYR A 7 -0.98 -3.29 -20.25
C TYR A 7 -1.62 -2.34 -19.25
N CYS A 8 -1.43 -2.59 -17.95
CA CYS A 8 -2.02 -1.80 -16.87
C CYS A 8 -0.96 -0.96 -16.17
N ASP A 9 -1.31 0.28 -15.84
CA ASP A 9 -0.45 1.18 -15.06
C ASP A 9 -0.48 0.83 -13.57
N VAL A 10 -1.58 0.25 -13.09
CA VAL A 10 -1.81 -0.17 -11.71
C VAL A 10 -2.35 -1.60 -11.70
N LEU A 11 -1.86 -2.42 -10.79
CA LEU A 11 -2.41 -3.76 -10.52
C LEU A 11 -3.38 -3.69 -9.36
N SER A 12 -4.50 -4.42 -9.43
CA SER A 12 -5.46 -4.47 -8.32
C SER A 12 -5.86 -5.90 -7.97
N PHE A 13 -6.10 -6.14 -6.67
CA PHE A 13 -6.43 -7.44 -6.12
C PHE A 13 -7.50 -7.33 -5.05
N ASN A 14 -8.40 -8.32 -4.99
CA ASN A 14 -9.25 -8.57 -3.84
C ASN A 14 -8.51 -9.54 -2.92
N MET A 15 -8.31 -9.17 -1.65
CA MET A 15 -7.52 -9.94 -0.69
C MET A 15 -8.29 -10.22 0.60
N TYR A 16 -8.93 -11.37 0.64
CA TYR A 16 -9.69 -11.82 1.81
C TYR A 16 -8.85 -12.75 2.70
N THR A 17 -7.80 -12.17 3.30
CA THR A 17 -6.83 -12.83 4.20
C THR A 17 -6.59 -11.99 5.43
N LEU A 18 -5.99 -12.55 6.49
CA LEU A 18 -5.69 -11.80 7.72
C LEU A 18 -4.58 -10.75 7.53
N LYS A 19 -3.72 -10.95 6.55
CA LYS A 19 -2.69 -9.99 6.13
C LYS A 19 -2.43 -10.13 4.63
N PRO A 20 -2.00 -9.09 3.91
CA PRO A 20 -1.76 -9.14 2.46
C PRO A 20 -0.79 -10.25 2.05
N GLN A 21 0.27 -10.48 2.84
CA GLN A 21 1.31 -11.46 2.56
C GLN A 21 0.81 -12.92 2.50
N ASP A 22 -0.36 -13.20 3.08
CA ASP A 22 -0.99 -14.52 2.97
C ASP A 22 -1.74 -14.72 1.64
N GLY A 23 -1.98 -13.64 0.90
CA GLY A 23 -2.72 -13.68 -0.37
C GLY A 23 -1.82 -13.75 -1.61
N TYR A 24 -0.68 -13.08 -1.59
CA TYR A 24 0.23 -12.98 -2.74
C TYR A 24 1.71 -12.93 -2.31
N ASP A 25 2.57 -13.36 -3.24
CA ASP A 25 4.02 -13.15 -3.13
C ASP A 25 4.37 -11.71 -3.53
N PHE A 26 4.58 -10.85 -2.54
CA PHE A 26 4.90 -9.43 -2.76
C PHE A 26 6.32 -9.22 -3.29
N ALA A 27 7.24 -10.15 -3.12
CA ALA A 27 8.55 -10.08 -3.77
C ALA A 27 8.40 -10.24 -5.29
N ALA A 28 7.57 -11.20 -5.73
CA ALA A 28 7.25 -11.37 -7.14
C ALA A 28 6.42 -10.19 -7.71
N LEU A 29 5.52 -9.60 -6.93
CA LEU A 29 4.78 -8.40 -7.36
C LEU A 29 5.69 -7.17 -7.46
N GLY A 30 6.59 -6.97 -6.52
CA GLY A 30 7.56 -5.87 -6.53
C GLY A 30 8.48 -5.91 -7.75
N ALA A 31 8.85 -7.11 -8.22
CA ALA A 31 9.66 -7.28 -9.44
C ALA A 31 8.95 -6.81 -10.73
N LEU A 32 7.63 -6.59 -10.70
CA LEU A 32 6.87 -6.05 -11.83
C LEU A 32 6.95 -4.52 -11.94
N ASP A 33 7.48 -3.85 -10.93
CA ASP A 33 7.63 -2.39 -10.83
C ASP A 33 6.32 -1.63 -11.15
N LYS A 34 5.22 -2.09 -10.57
CA LYS A 34 3.89 -1.50 -10.72
C LYS A 34 3.27 -1.21 -9.36
N PRO A 35 2.57 -0.08 -9.20
CA PRO A 35 1.79 0.17 -8.01
C PRO A 35 0.65 -0.85 -7.88
N VAL A 36 0.38 -1.27 -6.65
CA VAL A 36 -0.63 -2.27 -6.31
C VAL A 36 -1.72 -1.63 -5.45
N LEU A 37 -2.98 -1.85 -5.82
CA LEU A 37 -4.15 -1.53 -5.01
C LEU A 37 -4.78 -2.82 -4.50
N ILE A 38 -5.06 -2.88 -3.20
CA ILE A 38 -5.97 -3.88 -2.65
C ILE A 38 -7.37 -3.28 -2.73
N THR A 39 -8.13 -3.71 -3.73
CA THR A 39 -9.44 -3.12 -4.06
C THR A 39 -10.57 -3.64 -3.21
N GLU A 40 -10.39 -4.78 -2.56
CA GLU A 40 -11.34 -5.31 -1.58
C GLU A 40 -10.62 -6.12 -0.51
N PHE A 41 -10.96 -5.87 0.75
CA PHE A 41 -10.72 -6.73 1.90
C PHE A 41 -11.77 -6.46 2.95
N ASN A 42 -12.07 -7.44 3.79
CA ASN A 42 -12.96 -7.25 4.94
C ASN A 42 -12.69 -8.27 6.05
N PHE A 43 -13.25 -7.96 7.21
CA PHE A 43 -13.39 -8.86 8.35
C PHE A 43 -14.80 -8.68 8.88
N GLY A 44 -15.61 -9.72 8.76
CA GLY A 44 -16.90 -9.79 9.43
C GLY A 44 -16.82 -10.65 10.69
N SER A 45 -17.83 -10.58 11.54
CA SER A 45 -17.92 -11.41 12.73
C SER A 45 -19.15 -12.33 12.69
N THR A 46 -19.10 -13.41 13.49
CA THR A 46 -20.16 -14.41 13.56
C THR A 46 -21.07 -14.26 14.78
N ASP A 47 -20.86 -13.23 15.61
CA ASP A 47 -21.62 -12.97 16.83
C ASP A 47 -22.80 -11.97 16.62
N ARG A 48 -23.10 -11.60 15.38
CA ARG A 48 -24.15 -10.64 15.00
C ARG A 48 -25.42 -11.29 14.44
N GLY A 49 -25.79 -12.44 14.96
CA GLY A 49 -27.01 -13.13 14.58
C GLY A 49 -26.88 -13.90 13.25
N PRO A 50 -27.84 -13.77 12.31
CA PRO A 50 -27.88 -14.62 11.12
C PRO A 50 -26.94 -14.19 10.00
N PHE A 51 -26.10 -13.19 10.23
CA PHE A 51 -25.16 -12.71 9.24
C PHE A 51 -23.99 -13.67 9.03
N TRP A 52 -23.54 -13.75 7.80
CA TRP A 52 -22.28 -14.37 7.45
C TRP A 52 -21.09 -13.44 7.78
N GLY A 53 -20.03 -13.99 8.37
CA GLY A 53 -18.85 -13.24 8.76
C GLY A 53 -17.86 -12.97 7.61
N GLY A 54 -18.18 -13.33 6.38
CA GLY A 54 -17.29 -13.15 5.23
C GLY A 54 -16.33 -14.33 5.02
N VAL A 55 -15.45 -14.17 4.03
CA VAL A 55 -14.39 -15.16 3.71
C VAL A 55 -13.37 -15.25 4.85
N THR A 56 -12.99 -14.11 5.41
CA THR A 56 -12.09 -14.01 6.57
C THR A 56 -12.91 -13.61 7.79
N GLN A 57 -13.58 -14.59 8.38
CA GLN A 57 -14.49 -14.34 9.50
C GLN A 57 -13.78 -14.38 10.85
N LEU A 58 -14.24 -13.53 11.75
CA LEU A 58 -13.82 -13.42 13.14
C LEU A 58 -14.94 -13.91 14.05
N SER A 59 -14.59 -14.27 15.27
CA SER A 59 -15.59 -14.75 16.23
C SER A 59 -16.43 -13.62 16.84
N ARG A 60 -15.87 -12.41 16.95
CA ARG A 60 -16.44 -11.28 17.69
C ARG A 60 -16.32 -9.98 16.94
N GLU A 61 -17.36 -9.14 17.08
CA GLU A 61 -17.38 -7.80 16.49
C GLU A 61 -16.20 -6.94 16.95
N GLU A 62 -15.81 -7.04 18.22
CA GLU A 62 -14.70 -6.27 18.78
C GLU A 62 -13.33 -6.61 18.17
N ASP A 63 -13.17 -7.77 17.53
CA ASP A 63 -11.92 -8.20 16.88
C ASP A 63 -11.73 -7.56 15.51
N ARG A 64 -12.79 -7.00 14.89
CA ARG A 64 -12.74 -6.41 13.55
C ARG A 64 -11.79 -5.20 13.48
N GLY A 65 -11.82 -4.35 14.50
CA GLY A 65 -10.93 -3.19 14.59
C GLY A 65 -9.46 -3.56 14.63
N PRO A 66 -9.02 -4.41 15.58
CA PRO A 66 -7.66 -4.94 15.62
C PRO A 66 -7.21 -5.63 14.33
N ALA A 67 -8.08 -6.43 13.71
CA ALA A 67 -7.79 -7.09 12.43
C ALA A 67 -7.55 -6.06 11.30
N TYR A 68 -8.42 -5.03 11.20
CA TYR A 68 -8.25 -3.93 10.26
C TYR A 68 -6.91 -3.20 10.45
N ALA A 69 -6.62 -2.80 11.69
CA ALA A 69 -5.38 -2.09 12.03
C ALA A 69 -4.14 -2.92 11.68
N ASN A 70 -4.17 -4.23 11.96
CA ASN A 70 -3.09 -5.13 11.59
C ASN A 70 -2.94 -5.26 10.07
N PHE A 71 -4.04 -5.46 9.33
CA PHE A 71 -4.00 -5.56 7.87
C PHE A 71 -3.40 -4.31 7.24
N LEU A 72 -3.86 -3.12 7.65
CA LEU A 72 -3.34 -1.85 7.16
C LEU A 72 -1.84 -1.69 7.45
N LYS A 73 -1.40 -2.03 8.68
CA LYS A 73 0.01 -2.00 9.05
C LYS A 73 0.87 -2.92 8.18
N GLN A 74 0.39 -4.14 7.90
CA GLN A 74 1.09 -5.09 7.04
C GLN A 74 1.10 -4.63 5.57
N ALA A 75 0.00 -4.03 5.10
CA ALA A 75 -0.05 -3.43 3.76
C ALA A 75 0.98 -2.31 3.60
N LEU A 76 1.11 -1.43 4.58
CA LEU A 76 2.10 -0.34 4.57
C LEU A 76 3.56 -0.82 4.61
N SER A 77 3.83 -2.06 5.02
CA SER A 77 5.18 -2.63 4.98
C SER A 77 5.60 -3.10 3.58
N GLU A 78 4.66 -3.11 2.62
CA GLU A 78 4.91 -3.52 1.24
C GLU A 78 5.01 -2.28 0.33
N PRO A 79 6.22 -1.93 -0.16
CA PRO A 79 6.44 -0.70 -0.92
C PRO A 79 5.60 -0.57 -2.20
N SER A 80 5.19 -1.69 -2.78
CA SER A 80 4.35 -1.71 -3.99
C SER A 80 2.88 -1.37 -3.71
N ILE A 81 2.39 -1.51 -2.46
CA ILE A 81 1.00 -1.22 -2.11
C ILE A 81 0.82 0.29 -1.93
N VAL A 82 0.00 0.90 -2.77
CA VAL A 82 -0.30 2.33 -2.75
C VAL A 82 -1.68 2.66 -2.19
N GLY A 83 -2.51 1.66 -1.92
CA GLY A 83 -3.82 1.85 -1.31
C GLY A 83 -4.55 0.56 -1.00
N VAL A 84 -5.49 0.66 -0.05
CA VAL A 84 -6.38 -0.44 0.35
C VAL A 84 -7.81 0.07 0.47
N HIS A 85 -8.79 -0.69 -0.01
CA HIS A 85 -10.21 -0.35 0.04
C HIS A 85 -10.98 -1.38 0.83
N TRP A 86 -11.74 -0.90 1.81
CA TRP A 86 -12.61 -1.74 2.62
C TRP A 86 -13.87 -2.15 1.86
N PHE A 87 -14.20 -3.41 1.84
CA PHE A 87 -15.45 -3.93 1.32
C PHE A 87 -16.32 -4.39 2.51
N GLN A 88 -17.37 -3.63 2.88
CA GLN A 88 -17.95 -2.46 2.23
C GLN A 88 -18.48 -1.47 3.28
N TYR A 89 -19.18 -0.41 2.85
CA TYR A 89 -19.70 0.63 3.73
C TYR A 89 -20.86 0.14 4.63
N LEU A 90 -21.85 -0.52 4.04
CA LEU A 90 -23.06 -0.98 4.71
C LEU A 90 -23.06 -2.51 4.82
N ASP A 91 -23.58 -3.06 5.92
CA ASP A 91 -23.88 -4.50 5.99
C ASP A 91 -24.82 -4.91 4.87
N GLN A 92 -24.66 -6.13 4.38
CA GLN A 92 -25.58 -6.66 3.39
C GLN A 92 -26.95 -6.98 4.01
N PRO A 93 -28.03 -7.04 3.22
CA PRO A 93 -29.37 -7.36 3.73
C PRO A 93 -29.39 -8.71 4.46
N VAL A 94 -30.09 -8.79 5.60
CA VAL A 94 -30.22 -10.03 6.39
C VAL A 94 -30.77 -11.19 5.54
N THR A 95 -31.65 -10.88 4.58
CA THR A 95 -32.24 -11.85 3.65
C THR A 95 -31.35 -12.22 2.48
N GLY A 96 -30.15 -11.66 2.43
CA GLY A 96 -29.22 -11.79 1.30
C GLY A 96 -29.44 -10.75 0.21
N ARG A 97 -28.35 -10.33 -0.46
CA ARG A 97 -28.44 -9.45 -1.61
C ARG A 97 -28.95 -10.20 -2.84
N LEU A 98 -29.61 -9.48 -3.75
CA LEU A 98 -30.33 -10.08 -4.89
C LEU A 98 -29.40 -10.85 -5.85
N LEU A 99 -28.12 -10.42 -5.96
CA LEU A 99 -27.20 -10.96 -6.96
C LEU A 99 -26.78 -12.41 -6.67
N ASP A 100 -26.46 -12.73 -5.41
CA ASP A 100 -25.80 -13.99 -5.01
C ASP A 100 -26.25 -14.50 -3.63
N GLY A 101 -27.17 -13.80 -2.97
CA GLY A 101 -27.69 -14.20 -1.67
C GLY A 101 -26.74 -13.90 -0.48
N GLU A 102 -25.61 -13.22 -0.70
CA GLU A 102 -24.74 -12.85 0.41
C GLU A 102 -25.44 -11.94 1.43
N ASN A 103 -25.23 -12.24 2.70
CA ASN A 103 -25.77 -11.48 3.85
C ASN A 103 -24.66 -11.11 4.84
N GLY A 104 -23.54 -10.63 4.34
CA GLY A 104 -22.33 -10.41 5.14
C GLY A 104 -22.44 -9.25 6.13
N HIS A 105 -21.88 -9.51 7.32
CA HIS A 105 -21.65 -8.51 8.35
C HIS A 105 -20.23 -7.94 8.21
N PHE A 106 -20.02 -7.02 7.29
CA PHE A 106 -18.73 -6.34 7.08
C PHE A 106 -18.86 -4.83 6.91
N GLY A 107 -20.04 -4.28 7.12
CA GLY A 107 -20.25 -2.84 7.04
C GLY A 107 -19.43 -2.06 8.07
N LEU A 108 -19.17 -0.80 7.77
CA LEU A 108 -18.87 0.24 8.77
C LEU A 108 -20.18 0.63 9.51
N VAL A 109 -21.30 0.43 8.82
CA VAL A 109 -22.65 0.77 9.23
C VAL A 109 -23.53 -0.47 9.10
N GLY A 110 -24.37 -0.74 10.08
CA GLY A 110 -25.31 -1.84 10.08
C GLY A 110 -26.56 -1.57 9.22
N VAL A 111 -27.39 -2.60 9.03
CA VAL A 111 -28.62 -2.52 8.22
C VAL A 111 -29.67 -1.53 8.77
N THR A 112 -29.48 -1.00 9.96
CA THR A 112 -30.34 0.02 10.60
C THR A 112 -29.76 1.44 10.50
N ASP A 113 -28.80 1.67 9.61
CA ASP A 113 -28.04 2.93 9.44
C ASP A 113 -27.29 3.41 10.70
N LEU A 114 -27.04 2.50 11.64
CA LEU A 114 -26.22 2.81 12.82
C LEU A 114 -24.77 2.35 12.62
N PRO A 115 -23.80 3.25 12.84
CA PRO A 115 -22.40 2.89 12.71
C PRO A 115 -21.95 1.96 13.85
N TYR A 116 -21.04 1.05 13.54
CA TYR A 116 -20.33 0.25 14.53
C TYR A 116 -19.24 1.10 15.15
N GLN A 117 -19.58 1.90 16.18
CA GLN A 117 -18.77 2.97 16.73
C GLN A 117 -17.32 2.55 17.02
N GLY A 118 -17.11 1.46 17.77
CA GLY A 118 -15.78 0.98 18.11
C GLY A 118 -14.95 0.60 16.88
N PHE A 119 -15.58 -0.01 15.87
CA PHE A 119 -14.93 -0.36 14.62
C PHE A 119 -14.59 0.91 13.81
N VAL A 120 -15.55 1.80 13.62
CA VAL A 120 -15.36 3.06 12.88
C VAL A 120 -14.27 3.94 13.51
N GLU A 121 -14.24 4.05 14.84
CA GLU A 121 -13.18 4.78 15.55
C GLU A 121 -11.80 4.17 15.32
N THR A 122 -11.71 2.83 15.35
CA THR A 122 -10.45 2.13 15.10
C THR A 122 -9.99 2.32 13.65
N VAL A 123 -10.89 2.20 12.68
CA VAL A 123 -10.61 2.47 11.26
C VAL A 123 -10.08 3.89 11.07
N ARG A 124 -10.80 4.89 11.61
CA ARG A 124 -10.40 6.29 11.54
C ARG A 124 -9.01 6.52 12.13
N LYS A 125 -8.78 6.01 13.35
CA LYS A 125 -7.47 6.15 14.03
C LYS A 125 -6.35 5.50 13.23
N SER A 126 -6.57 4.29 12.74
CA SER A 126 -5.56 3.55 11.96
C SER A 126 -5.22 4.27 10.65
N ASN A 127 -6.22 4.81 9.96
CA ASN A 127 -6.00 5.56 8.72
C ASN A 127 -5.22 6.86 8.95
N LEU A 128 -5.54 7.61 10.01
CA LEU A 128 -4.81 8.84 10.36
C LEU A 128 -3.35 8.53 10.72
N GLN A 129 -3.11 7.48 11.49
CA GLN A 129 -1.75 7.04 11.81
C GLN A 129 -0.96 6.60 10.58
N ALA A 130 -1.61 5.88 9.65
CA ALA A 130 -1.01 5.48 8.38
C ALA A 130 -0.60 6.69 7.54
N LEU A 131 -1.47 7.68 7.39
CA LEU A 131 -1.18 8.92 6.65
C LEU A 131 -0.04 9.72 7.28
N GLU A 132 -0.01 9.81 8.61
CA GLU A 132 1.08 10.49 9.33
C GLU A 132 2.42 9.78 9.13
N GLN A 133 2.43 8.45 9.19
CA GLN A 133 3.64 7.65 8.95
C GLN A 133 4.15 7.83 7.52
N LEU A 134 3.29 7.71 6.52
CA LEU A 134 3.64 7.90 5.11
C LEU A 134 4.17 9.32 4.84
N GLY A 135 3.58 10.34 5.46
CA GLY A 135 4.07 11.71 5.37
C GLY A 135 5.50 11.86 5.88
N LYS A 136 5.81 11.30 7.06
CA LYS A 136 7.16 11.30 7.63
C LYS A 136 8.18 10.55 6.77
N GLU A 137 7.77 9.42 6.19
CA GLU A 137 8.63 8.63 5.30
C GLU A 137 8.92 9.39 3.99
N ALA A 138 7.92 10.04 3.41
CA ALA A 138 8.07 10.88 2.23
C ALA A 138 9.00 12.08 2.47
N GLU A 139 8.86 12.78 3.60
CA GLU A 139 9.75 13.88 3.99
C GLU A 139 11.20 13.40 4.16
N LYS A 140 11.41 12.26 4.81
CA LYS A 140 12.73 11.64 4.98
C LYS A 140 13.37 11.25 3.65
N ALA A 141 12.58 10.67 2.75
CA ALA A 141 13.06 10.30 1.40
C ALA A 141 13.44 11.54 0.58
N ALA A 142 12.64 12.60 0.63
CA ALA A 142 12.94 13.86 -0.05
C ALA A 142 14.20 14.53 0.49
N ALA A 143 14.42 14.53 1.81
CA ALA A 143 15.63 15.05 2.43
C ALA A 143 16.89 14.26 2.01
N ALA A 144 16.80 12.92 1.95
CA ALA A 144 17.90 12.07 1.50
C ALA A 144 18.27 12.35 0.04
N ALA A 145 17.30 12.45 -0.86
CA ALA A 145 17.51 12.77 -2.27
C ALA A 145 18.13 14.16 -2.48
N GLY A 146 17.74 15.15 -1.65
CA GLY A 146 18.34 16.49 -1.66
C GLY A 146 19.83 16.48 -1.29
N HIS A 147 20.23 15.70 -0.31
CA HIS A 147 21.64 15.56 0.10
C HIS A 147 22.51 14.88 -0.97
N GLU A 148 21.99 13.88 -1.67
CA GLU A 148 22.72 13.23 -2.77
C GLU A 148 22.93 14.18 -3.95
N ALA A 149 21.96 15.02 -4.28
CA ALA A 149 22.06 16.03 -5.33
C ALA A 149 23.11 17.12 -5.02
N GLU A 150 23.26 17.53 -3.76
CA GLU A 150 24.28 18.49 -3.34
C GLU A 150 25.70 17.88 -3.26
N GLY A 151 25.80 16.61 -2.83
CA GLY A 151 27.06 15.87 -2.79
C GLY A 151 27.63 15.63 -4.18
N GLY A 152 26.82 15.34 -5.17
CA GLY A 152 27.22 15.14 -6.57
C GLY A 152 27.78 16.41 -7.23
N ARG A 153 27.26 17.59 -6.91
CA ARG A 153 27.73 18.87 -7.43
C ARG A 153 29.10 19.29 -6.90
N LYS A 154 29.49 18.89 -5.71
CA LYS A 154 30.82 19.19 -5.13
C LYS A 154 31.93 18.30 -5.68
N GLY A 155 31.62 17.16 -6.28
CA GLY A 155 32.60 16.25 -6.89
C GLY A 155 33.11 16.67 -8.29
N GLU A 156 32.29 17.41 -9.04
CA GLU A 156 32.67 17.84 -10.42
C GLU A 156 33.43 19.15 -10.52
N ALA A 157 33.47 19.97 -9.48
CA ALA A 157 34.16 21.28 -9.51
C ALA A 157 35.67 21.20 -9.35
N GLY A 158 36.29 20.01 -9.27
CA GLY A 158 37.73 19.80 -8.96
C GLY A 158 38.62 19.40 -10.13
N LYS A 159 38.12 19.24 -11.37
CA LYS A 159 38.97 18.94 -12.54
C LYS A 159 39.04 20.13 -13.49
N GLY A 160 39.93 21.10 -13.16
CA GLY A 160 40.34 22.14 -14.08
C GLY A 160 41.21 21.56 -15.21
N PRO A 161 41.21 22.15 -16.43
CA PRO A 161 42.00 21.66 -17.57
C PRO A 161 43.48 21.87 -17.34
N GLY A 162 44.22 20.77 -17.25
CA GLY A 162 45.68 20.79 -17.23
C GLY A 162 46.21 21.41 -18.52
N ALA A 163 46.96 22.50 -18.36
CA ALA A 163 47.70 23.18 -19.44
C ALA A 163 48.78 22.24 -20.01
N SER A 164 48.66 21.89 -21.28
CA SER A 164 49.73 21.25 -22.05
C SER A 164 50.69 22.33 -22.51
N HIS A 165 51.92 22.29 -21.94
CA HIS A 165 53.06 23.09 -22.42
C HIS A 165 53.63 22.46 -23.68
N ALA A 166 53.61 23.22 -24.77
CA ALA A 166 54.32 22.94 -26.00
C ALA A 166 55.81 23.24 -25.80
N GLY A 167 56.65 22.24 -25.97
CA GLY A 167 58.08 22.39 -26.11
C GLY A 167 58.50 21.96 -27.50
N GLY A 168 58.83 22.93 -28.36
CA GLY A 168 59.43 22.66 -29.66
C GLY A 168 60.87 22.27 -29.50
N HIS A 169 61.37 21.41 -30.38
CA HIS A 169 62.77 21.48 -30.82
C HIS A 169 62.94 20.96 -32.25
N SER A 170 63.63 21.80 -33.03
CA SER A 170 64.15 21.63 -34.38
C SER A 170 65.26 20.57 -34.48
N GLY A 171 65.42 19.98 -35.64
CA GLY A 171 66.64 19.25 -35.96
C GLY A 171 66.55 18.46 -37.26
N ASN A 172 66.98 19.10 -38.31
CA ASN A 172 67.75 18.74 -39.51
C ASN A 172 68.13 17.26 -39.74
N GLY A 173 68.11 16.89 -41.02
CA GLY A 173 69.21 16.20 -41.63
C GLY A 173 68.89 14.95 -42.49
N HIS A 174 69.07 15.18 -43.80
CA HIS A 174 69.29 14.27 -44.92
C HIS A 174 68.12 13.46 -45.48
#